data_80e1540f9f046d7914f27925701acc03
#
_entry.id   80e1540f9f046d7914f27925701acc03
#
_cell.length_a   1.000
_cell.length_b   1.000
_cell.length_c   1.000
_cell.angle_alpha   90.00
_cell.angle_beta   90.00
_cell.angle_gamma   90.00
#
_symmetry.space_group_name_H-M   'P 1'
#
loop_
_entity.id
_entity.type
_entity.pdbx_description
1 polymer ?
#
loop_
_entity_poly.entity_id
_entity_poly.type
_entity_poly.pdbx_seq_one_letter_code
_entity_poly.pdbx_strand_id
1 'polypeptide(L)'
;MYGNWNDDRVLVDWIYNRPRPEDDAIPDVLAETMGIDLYSTTAEPTDLMNTGGNWMSDGFGTAFASELVLDENDGGSTWWTDFPNHTEAEIDGIMSDFHGTETFIKMPTLPFDGIHHIDMHMKLLDESTLLVAEYPEGVADGPQIDANMEYVLSNFTTRWGTPFDVVRIPSPPEQGGGGGYPDENGWYLTYTNSVFVNNTLLLPTYYTEYDTTALRIYSELLPGYNVVGIDCDNNGQAIISQSGAIHCITHTVGVEDPLMISHLPLPDTESTDTPYTVESYISHRSGIETATMYWSTSPEGPWNFIFMNPLAGSTSDWTADIPAQTEGTTVYYYIEAEASSGKIGTRPMPAPAGWWSFDVGAITSVTENNGGVHFPAAFPNPASAITCVPLEMDTSSEGTLSLYNAWGQRVDVLHQGQFPAGKSKYFFHAQPHAAGAYVILLELNGKGVWSQRVMIR
;
A
#
# COMPACT_ATOMS: atom_id res chain seq x y z
N MET A 1 12.16 13.38 -4.20
CA MET A 1 12.16 14.85 -4.01
C MET A 1 11.37 15.16 -2.76
N TYR A 2 11.87 16.05 -1.94
CA TYR A 2 11.37 16.32 -0.59
C TYR A 2 11.10 17.80 -0.39
N GLY A 3 10.38 18.17 0.64
CA GLY A 3 10.33 19.52 1.18
C GLY A 3 11.30 19.64 2.35
N ASN A 4 12.09 20.70 2.39
CA ASN A 4 12.85 21.05 3.57
C ASN A 4 11.94 21.74 4.61
N TRP A 5 12.48 22.14 5.77
CA TRP A 5 11.73 22.83 6.81
C TRP A 5 11.16 24.21 6.43
N ASN A 6 11.50 24.73 5.26
CA ASN A 6 10.91 25.93 4.66
C ASN A 6 9.86 25.61 3.59
N ASP A 7 9.52 24.33 3.41
CA ASP A 7 8.70 23.80 2.31
C ASP A 7 9.29 24.04 0.90
N ASP A 8 10.61 24.27 0.80
CA ASP A 8 11.27 24.37 -0.49
C ASP A 8 11.58 22.97 -1.01
N ARG A 9 11.41 22.75 -2.32
CA ARG A 9 11.77 21.47 -2.96
C ARG A 9 13.27 21.24 -2.89
N VAL A 10 13.62 20.01 -2.51
CA VAL A 10 15.02 19.56 -2.50
C VAL A 10 15.12 18.17 -3.14
N LEU A 11 16.28 17.84 -3.66
CA LEU A 11 16.67 16.48 -3.97
C LEU A 11 17.53 15.94 -2.83
N VAL A 12 17.45 14.63 -2.62
CA VAL A 12 18.38 13.91 -1.76
C VAL A 12 19.05 12.86 -2.63
N ASP A 13 20.36 12.83 -2.58
CA ASP A 13 21.21 11.92 -3.29
C ASP A 13 21.88 10.96 -2.32
N TRP A 14 21.93 9.66 -2.64
CA TRP A 14 22.63 8.62 -1.91
C TRP A 14 23.65 7.91 -2.80
N ILE A 15 24.53 7.10 -2.24
CA ILE A 15 25.48 6.29 -3.01
C ILE A 15 24.69 5.26 -3.83
N TYR A 16 24.84 5.32 -5.15
CA TYR A 16 24.20 4.38 -6.05
C TYR A 16 24.89 3.01 -6.02
N ASN A 17 24.14 1.95 -5.85
CA ASN A 17 24.65 0.59 -5.64
C ASN A 17 25.06 -0.16 -6.92
N ARG A 18 25.27 0.52 -8.03
CA ARG A 18 25.67 -0.07 -9.33
C ARG A 18 26.82 0.68 -9.97
N PRO A 19 27.70 -0.01 -10.74
CA PRO A 19 28.84 0.63 -11.44
C PRO A 19 28.37 1.38 -12.70
N ARG A 20 27.51 2.37 -12.55
CA ARG A 20 26.89 3.16 -13.62
C ARG A 20 27.03 4.65 -13.32
N PRO A 21 28.21 5.26 -13.56
CA PRO A 21 28.49 6.64 -13.14
C PRO A 21 27.61 7.69 -13.83
N GLU A 22 27.07 7.40 -15.03
CA GLU A 22 26.15 8.32 -15.70
C GLU A 22 24.76 8.32 -15.03
N ASP A 23 24.32 7.19 -14.50
CA ASP A 23 23.08 7.07 -13.75
C ASP A 23 23.22 7.73 -12.36
N ASP A 24 24.37 7.53 -11.72
CA ASP A 24 24.74 8.13 -10.44
C ASP A 24 24.80 9.67 -10.47
N ALA A 25 25.14 10.24 -11.61
CA ALA A 25 25.18 11.70 -11.80
C ALA A 25 23.80 12.36 -12.03
N ILE A 26 22.72 11.59 -12.15
CA ILE A 26 21.38 12.14 -12.45
C ILE A 26 20.88 13.12 -11.39
N PRO A 27 21.03 12.88 -10.07
CA PRO A 27 20.58 13.81 -9.03
C PRO A 27 21.23 15.20 -9.17
N ASP A 28 22.55 15.25 -9.40
CA ASP A 28 23.29 16.51 -9.60
C ASP A 28 22.79 17.28 -10.82
N VAL A 29 22.69 16.62 -11.97
CA VAL A 29 22.22 17.23 -13.22
C VAL A 29 20.78 17.73 -13.09
N LEU A 30 19.94 16.96 -12.40
CA LEU A 30 18.54 17.33 -12.20
C LEU A 30 18.43 18.54 -11.26
N ALA A 31 19.16 18.55 -10.15
CA ALA A 31 19.19 19.67 -9.21
C ALA A 31 19.65 20.97 -9.90
N GLU A 32 20.73 20.91 -10.67
CA GLU A 32 21.24 22.04 -11.46
C GLU A 32 20.20 22.52 -12.49
N THR A 33 19.59 21.60 -13.24
CA THR A 33 18.61 21.91 -14.28
C THR A 33 17.35 22.55 -13.69
N MET A 34 16.92 22.11 -12.54
CA MET A 34 15.73 22.61 -11.87
C MET A 34 16.01 23.83 -10.99
N GLY A 35 17.28 24.13 -10.69
CA GLY A 35 17.67 25.19 -9.77
C GLY A 35 17.19 24.97 -8.33
N ILE A 36 17.26 23.73 -7.84
CA ILE A 36 16.88 23.34 -6.50
C ILE A 36 18.06 22.80 -5.71
N ASP A 37 17.96 22.84 -4.39
CA ASP A 37 19.04 22.36 -3.51
C ASP A 37 19.16 20.83 -3.59
N LEU A 38 20.40 20.35 -3.55
CA LEU A 38 20.77 18.95 -3.43
C LEU A 38 21.35 18.69 -2.04
N TYR A 39 20.75 17.81 -1.28
CA TYR A 39 21.33 17.23 -0.08
C TYR A 39 21.92 15.87 -0.44
N SER A 40 23.10 15.57 0.11
CA SER A 40 23.82 14.36 -0.26
C SER A 40 24.14 13.52 0.96
N THR A 41 23.89 12.23 0.86
CA THR A 41 24.31 11.19 1.80
C THR A 41 25.37 10.30 1.16
N THR A 42 26.38 10.91 0.51
CA THR A 42 27.46 10.20 -0.21
C THR A 42 28.81 10.25 0.50
N ALA A 43 28.87 10.85 1.70
CA ALA A 43 30.10 11.00 2.47
C ALA A 43 29.86 10.79 3.98
N GLU A 44 30.89 10.20 4.67
CA GLU A 44 30.87 10.05 6.13
C GLU A 44 30.57 11.40 6.85
N PRO A 45 29.84 11.40 7.95
CA PRO A 45 29.29 10.23 8.69
C PRO A 45 27.87 9.85 8.26
N THR A 46 27.34 10.36 7.19
CA THR A 46 25.94 10.17 6.75
C THR A 46 25.88 9.49 5.37
N ASP A 47 26.95 8.84 4.99
CA ASP A 47 27.01 8.05 3.75
C ASP A 47 26.03 6.87 3.83
N LEU A 48 25.22 6.73 2.79
CA LEU A 48 24.19 5.69 2.70
C LEU A 48 24.14 5.16 1.27
N MET A 49 24.29 3.84 1.13
CA MET A 49 24.03 3.15 -0.13
C MET A 49 22.57 2.71 -0.20
N ASN A 50 21.88 3.07 -1.27
CA ASN A 50 20.52 2.64 -1.53
C ASN A 50 20.20 2.69 -3.03
N THR A 51 18.97 2.32 -3.38
CA THR A 51 18.45 2.34 -4.74
C THR A 51 16.97 2.66 -4.76
N GLY A 52 16.51 3.42 -5.77
CA GLY A 52 15.12 3.84 -5.88
C GLY A 52 14.13 2.69 -6.00
N GLY A 53 14.52 1.55 -6.56
CA GLY A 53 13.69 0.35 -6.64
C GLY A 53 13.48 -0.34 -5.29
N ASN A 54 14.37 -0.10 -4.33
CA ASN A 54 14.28 -0.65 -2.99
C ASN A 54 13.76 0.36 -1.96
N TRP A 55 13.00 1.35 -2.39
CA TRP A 55 12.44 2.32 -1.46
C TRP A 55 11.07 2.83 -1.91
N MET A 56 10.10 2.81 -1.00
CA MET A 56 8.78 3.41 -1.18
C MET A 56 8.39 4.17 0.07
N SER A 57 7.68 5.30 -0.09
CA SER A 57 7.19 6.12 1.03
C SER A 57 5.76 6.53 0.82
N ASP A 58 5.02 6.65 1.94
CA ASP A 58 3.67 7.22 1.96
C ASP A 58 3.68 8.76 1.92
N GLY A 59 4.86 9.39 2.02
CA GLY A 59 5.02 10.84 2.11
C GLY A 59 4.65 11.44 3.47
N PHE A 60 4.37 10.60 4.47
CA PHE A 60 3.96 11.00 5.81
C PHE A 60 4.78 10.34 6.92
N GLY A 61 6.00 9.93 6.60
CA GLY A 61 6.96 9.40 7.54
C GLY A 61 7.06 7.88 7.57
N THR A 62 6.24 7.13 6.82
CA THR A 62 6.41 5.68 6.68
C THR A 62 7.11 5.37 5.37
N ALA A 63 8.14 4.53 5.44
CA ALA A 63 8.84 4.02 4.26
C ALA A 63 9.09 2.52 4.35
N PHE A 64 9.24 1.89 3.20
CA PHE A 64 9.45 0.45 3.02
C PHE A 64 10.71 0.20 2.21
N ALA A 65 11.47 -0.83 2.60
CA ALA A 65 12.58 -1.39 1.86
C ALA A 65 12.68 -2.90 2.10
N SER A 66 13.49 -3.60 1.32
CA SER A 66 14.03 -4.89 1.71
C SER A 66 15.27 -4.70 2.60
N GLU A 67 15.68 -5.73 3.32
CA GLU A 67 16.91 -5.75 4.12
C GLU A 67 18.18 -5.56 3.28
N LEU A 68 18.09 -5.51 1.94
CA LEU A 68 19.21 -5.12 1.08
C LEU A 68 19.85 -3.81 1.53
N VAL A 69 19.05 -2.85 2.03
CA VAL A 69 19.58 -1.58 2.56
C VAL A 69 20.47 -1.78 3.80
N LEU A 70 20.28 -2.85 4.56
CA LEU A 70 21.16 -3.21 5.68
C LEU A 70 22.44 -3.89 5.16
N ASP A 71 22.31 -4.84 4.23
CA ASP A 71 23.41 -5.61 3.66
C ASP A 71 24.40 -4.72 2.88
N GLU A 72 23.89 -3.66 2.20
CA GLU A 72 24.71 -2.71 1.44
C GLU A 72 25.30 -1.57 2.30
N ASN A 73 25.10 -1.61 3.64
CA ASN A 73 25.64 -0.63 4.59
C ASN A 73 26.31 -1.30 5.81
N ASP A 74 26.74 -2.57 5.70
CA ASP A 74 27.34 -3.37 6.77
C ASP A 74 28.87 -3.33 6.85
N GLY A 75 29.51 -2.47 6.02
CA GLY A 75 30.97 -2.38 5.89
C GLY A 75 31.57 -3.46 5.01
N GLY A 76 30.75 -4.18 4.25
CA GLY A 76 31.18 -5.11 3.23
C GLY A 76 31.70 -4.42 1.96
N SER A 77 31.81 -5.17 0.87
CA SER A 77 32.21 -4.59 -0.42
C SER A 77 31.76 -5.45 -1.61
N THR A 78 31.64 -4.80 -2.75
CA THR A 78 31.59 -5.46 -4.06
C THR A 78 32.93 -5.30 -4.78
N TRP A 79 33.02 -5.81 -6.01
CA TRP A 79 34.24 -5.65 -6.84
C TRP A 79 34.44 -4.20 -7.36
N TRP A 80 33.45 -3.31 -7.22
CA TRP A 80 33.53 -1.92 -7.70
C TRP A 80 33.47 -0.86 -6.59
N THR A 81 33.02 -1.20 -5.36
CA THR A 81 32.93 -0.25 -4.26
C THR A 81 32.93 -0.95 -2.91
N ASP A 82 33.44 -0.25 -1.90
CA ASP A 82 33.24 -0.58 -0.49
C ASP A 82 31.90 -0.04 -0.02
N PHE A 83 31.26 -0.76 0.89
CA PHE A 83 29.98 -0.35 1.49
C PHE A 83 30.22 0.59 2.67
N PRO A 84 29.33 1.55 2.92
CA PRO A 84 29.23 2.23 4.21
C PRO A 84 29.13 1.23 5.36
N ASN A 85 29.52 1.65 6.54
CA ASN A 85 29.51 0.78 7.71
C ASN A 85 28.66 1.38 8.83
N HIS A 86 27.37 1.13 8.78
CA HIS A 86 26.38 1.66 9.71
C HIS A 86 25.60 0.55 10.39
N THR A 87 25.25 0.77 11.64
CA THR A 87 24.21 0.00 12.31
C THR A 87 22.83 0.34 11.77
N GLU A 88 21.86 -0.55 11.93
CA GLU A 88 20.47 -0.27 11.55
C GLU A 88 19.94 1.03 12.15
N ALA A 89 20.26 1.34 13.40
CA ALA A 89 19.83 2.58 14.06
C ALA A 89 20.46 3.84 13.43
N GLU A 90 21.69 3.75 12.90
CA GLU A 90 22.33 4.86 12.18
C GLU A 90 21.69 5.04 10.80
N ILE A 91 21.37 3.95 10.09
CA ILE A 91 20.60 3.99 8.84
C ILE A 91 19.23 4.65 9.07
N ASP A 92 18.51 4.24 10.11
CA ASP A 92 17.21 4.84 10.48
C ASP A 92 17.36 6.33 10.78
N GLY A 93 18.45 6.73 11.45
CA GLY A 93 18.77 8.13 11.72
C GLY A 93 19.01 8.94 10.44
N ILE A 94 19.79 8.41 9.50
CA ILE A 94 20.05 9.06 8.19
C ILE A 94 18.75 9.18 7.41
N MET A 95 17.93 8.11 7.37
CA MET A 95 16.64 8.14 6.69
C MET A 95 15.66 9.13 7.34
N SER A 96 15.70 9.27 8.65
CA SER A 96 14.91 10.29 9.35
C SER A 96 15.36 11.71 9.02
N ASP A 97 16.66 11.97 9.08
CA ASP A 97 17.21 13.32 8.92
C ASP A 97 17.12 13.84 7.48
N PHE A 98 17.33 12.97 6.48
CA PHE A 98 17.38 13.36 5.07
C PHE A 98 16.10 13.05 4.28
N HIS A 99 15.33 12.02 4.69
CA HIS A 99 14.15 11.55 3.98
C HIS A 99 12.85 11.72 4.77
N GLY A 100 12.91 12.21 6.02
CA GLY A 100 11.75 12.41 6.86
C GLY A 100 11.04 11.10 7.24
N THR A 101 11.80 9.99 7.28
CA THR A 101 11.26 8.66 7.58
C THR A 101 11.24 8.44 9.09
N GLU A 102 10.06 8.38 9.68
CA GLU A 102 9.87 8.10 11.11
C GLU A 102 9.72 6.61 11.39
N THR A 103 9.13 5.88 10.45
CA THR A 103 8.93 4.42 10.50
C THR A 103 9.52 3.79 9.24
N PHE A 104 10.68 3.15 9.38
CA PHE A 104 11.35 2.47 8.26
C PHE A 104 11.13 0.96 8.36
N ILE A 105 10.23 0.45 7.52
CA ILE A 105 9.85 -0.98 7.48
C ILE A 105 10.81 -1.70 6.54
N LYS A 106 11.66 -2.56 7.11
CA LYS A 106 12.62 -3.38 6.38
C LYS A 106 12.15 -4.83 6.39
N MET A 107 12.01 -5.42 5.22
CA MET A 107 11.49 -6.78 5.04
C MET A 107 12.60 -7.71 4.54
N PRO A 108 12.66 -8.98 5.02
CA PRO A 108 13.56 -9.97 4.45
C PRO A 108 13.52 -10.01 2.93
N THR A 109 14.70 -10.15 2.31
CA THR A 109 14.84 -10.30 0.87
C THR A 109 14.21 -11.62 0.39
N LEU A 110 13.78 -11.64 -0.88
CA LEU A 110 13.25 -12.87 -1.48
C LEU A 110 14.37 -13.85 -1.79
N PRO A 111 14.19 -15.18 -1.56
CA PRO A 111 15.25 -16.18 -1.68
C PRO A 111 15.83 -16.34 -3.08
N PHE A 112 15.03 -16.14 -4.13
CA PHE A 112 15.41 -16.38 -5.53
C PHE A 112 15.41 -15.12 -6.39
N ASP A 113 14.88 -14.00 -5.89
CA ASP A 113 15.02 -12.70 -6.53
C ASP A 113 16.47 -12.23 -6.46
N GLY A 114 17.10 -12.05 -7.61
CA GLY A 114 18.51 -11.67 -7.68
C GLY A 114 18.77 -10.16 -7.52
N ILE A 115 17.73 -9.32 -7.52
CA ILE A 115 17.87 -7.86 -7.39
C ILE A 115 17.51 -7.35 -6.00
N HIS A 116 16.63 -8.05 -5.29
CA HIS A 116 16.17 -7.75 -3.94
C HIS A 116 15.48 -6.39 -3.76
N HIS A 117 14.92 -5.82 -4.85
CA HIS A 117 14.19 -4.56 -4.81
C HIS A 117 12.71 -4.79 -4.55
N ILE A 118 12.13 -4.04 -3.61
CA ILE A 118 10.71 -4.22 -3.22
C ILE A 118 9.72 -3.86 -4.32
N ASP A 119 10.07 -2.97 -5.24
CA ASP A 119 9.22 -2.56 -6.36
C ASP A 119 8.94 -3.68 -7.36
N MET A 120 9.73 -4.77 -7.30
CA MET A 120 9.52 -5.97 -8.11
C MET A 120 8.33 -6.80 -7.64
N HIS A 121 7.93 -6.70 -6.37
CA HIS A 121 6.86 -7.52 -5.80
C HIS A 121 5.88 -6.75 -4.92
N MET A 122 6.09 -5.45 -4.71
CA MET A 122 5.19 -4.63 -3.91
C MET A 122 5.07 -3.21 -4.47
N LYS A 123 3.91 -2.58 -4.32
CA LYS A 123 3.66 -1.19 -4.63
C LYS A 123 2.69 -0.56 -3.63
N LEU A 124 3.04 0.62 -3.13
CA LEU A 124 2.13 1.46 -2.38
C LEU A 124 1.23 2.23 -3.37
N LEU A 125 -0.08 1.98 -3.34
CA LEU A 125 -1.04 2.67 -4.20
C LEU A 125 -1.49 4.01 -3.62
N ASP A 126 -1.63 4.06 -2.32
CA ASP A 126 -1.90 5.23 -1.49
C ASP A 126 -1.33 4.99 -0.09
N GLU A 127 -1.60 5.89 0.86
CA GLU A 127 -1.06 5.84 2.22
C GLU A 127 -1.55 4.63 3.05
N SER A 128 -2.49 3.85 2.53
CA SER A 128 -3.10 2.71 3.23
C SER A 128 -3.10 1.39 2.44
N THR A 129 -2.88 1.42 1.12
CA THR A 129 -3.11 0.27 0.25
C THR A 129 -1.81 -0.24 -0.36
N LEU A 130 -1.47 -1.49 -0.07
CA LEU A 130 -0.35 -2.23 -0.65
C LEU A 130 -0.85 -3.18 -1.74
N LEU A 131 -0.38 -2.99 -2.97
CA LEU A 131 -0.53 -3.97 -4.05
C LEU A 131 0.69 -4.88 -4.04
N VAL A 132 0.46 -6.19 -3.91
CA VAL A 132 1.52 -7.18 -3.68
C VAL A 132 1.44 -8.29 -4.71
N ALA A 133 2.56 -8.63 -5.29
CA ALA A 133 2.69 -9.73 -6.24
C ALA A 133 2.20 -11.05 -5.63
N GLU A 134 1.52 -11.84 -6.44
CA GLU A 134 1.10 -13.17 -6.11
C GLU A 134 1.74 -14.16 -7.06
N TYR A 135 2.45 -15.12 -6.49
CA TYR A 135 3.04 -16.22 -7.23
C TYR A 135 2.18 -17.47 -7.04
N PRO A 136 2.14 -18.36 -8.05
CA PRO A 136 1.46 -19.65 -7.91
C PRO A 136 2.01 -20.49 -6.75
N GLU A 137 1.17 -21.36 -6.20
CA GLU A 137 1.59 -22.33 -5.18
C GLU A 137 2.80 -23.13 -5.67
N GLY A 138 3.83 -23.25 -4.81
CA GLY A 138 5.08 -23.95 -5.08
C GLY A 138 6.21 -23.08 -5.64
N VAL A 139 5.93 -21.86 -6.07
CA VAL A 139 6.98 -20.89 -6.50
C VAL A 139 7.75 -20.38 -5.29
N ALA A 140 9.07 -20.43 -5.37
CA ALA A 140 9.96 -20.30 -4.23
C ALA A 140 9.87 -18.99 -3.45
N ASP A 141 9.62 -17.84 -4.12
CA ASP A 141 9.55 -16.53 -3.48
C ASP A 141 8.16 -16.22 -2.87
N GLY A 142 7.11 -16.93 -3.31
CA GLY A 142 5.74 -16.73 -2.83
C GLY A 142 5.60 -16.78 -1.31
N PRO A 143 6.07 -17.84 -0.63
CA PRO A 143 6.01 -17.92 0.83
C PRO A 143 6.73 -16.79 1.56
N GLN A 144 7.83 -16.26 1.02
CA GLN A 144 8.53 -15.13 1.64
C GLN A 144 7.76 -13.83 1.47
N ILE A 145 7.12 -13.60 0.32
CA ILE A 145 6.23 -12.45 0.11
C ILE A 145 5.08 -12.49 1.13
N ASP A 146 4.48 -13.66 1.36
CA ASP A 146 3.41 -13.83 2.34
C ASP A 146 3.91 -13.56 3.77
N ALA A 147 5.07 -14.09 4.15
CA ALA A 147 5.68 -13.84 5.46
C ALA A 147 6.01 -12.35 5.66
N ASN A 148 6.49 -11.65 4.62
CA ASN A 148 6.74 -10.22 4.67
C ASN A 148 5.45 -9.43 4.92
N MET A 149 4.33 -9.81 4.28
CA MET A 149 3.04 -9.17 4.51
C MET A 149 2.49 -9.45 5.91
N GLU A 150 2.61 -10.68 6.40
CA GLU A 150 2.24 -11.00 7.79
C GLU A 150 3.08 -10.18 8.79
N TYR A 151 4.37 -10.01 8.52
CA TYR A 151 5.26 -9.17 9.33
C TYR A 151 4.79 -7.70 9.33
N VAL A 152 4.50 -7.13 8.17
CA VAL A 152 4.02 -5.74 8.05
C VAL A 152 2.70 -5.58 8.81
N LEU A 153 1.69 -6.41 8.54
CA LEU A 153 0.37 -6.32 9.15
C LEU A 153 0.37 -6.59 10.67
N SER A 154 1.35 -7.38 11.15
CA SER A 154 1.47 -7.70 12.57
C SER A 154 2.13 -6.60 13.39
N ASN A 155 3.06 -5.84 12.80
CA ASN A 155 3.94 -4.94 13.55
C ASN A 155 3.72 -3.46 13.26
N PHE A 156 3.11 -3.11 12.11
CA PHE A 156 2.99 -1.73 11.66
C PHE A 156 1.56 -1.35 11.33
N THR A 157 1.31 -0.07 11.31
CA THR A 157 0.02 0.52 10.95
C THR A 157 0.25 1.68 9.97
N THR A 158 -0.80 2.07 9.28
CA THR A 158 -0.83 3.30 8.49
C THR A 158 -0.65 4.52 9.38
N ARG A 159 -0.46 5.69 8.79
CA ARG A 159 -0.43 6.97 9.52
C ARG A 159 -1.66 7.25 10.39
N TRP A 160 -2.78 6.59 10.11
CA TRP A 160 -4.03 6.71 10.88
C TRP A 160 -4.15 5.67 12.00
N GLY A 161 -3.14 4.81 12.19
CA GLY A 161 -3.16 3.73 13.18
C GLY A 161 -4.02 2.54 12.78
N THR A 162 -4.50 2.50 11.53
CA THR A 162 -5.19 1.37 10.94
C THR A 162 -4.20 0.42 10.27
N PRO A 163 -4.55 -0.86 10.11
CA PRO A 163 -3.75 -1.77 9.29
C PRO A 163 -3.73 -1.34 7.83
N PHE A 164 -2.69 -1.78 7.09
CA PHE A 164 -2.66 -1.65 5.64
C PHE A 164 -3.65 -2.61 4.97
N ASP A 165 -4.31 -2.16 3.92
CA ASP A 165 -5.05 -3.01 3.00
C ASP A 165 -4.08 -3.66 2.01
N VAL A 166 -4.15 -5.00 1.88
CA VAL A 166 -3.31 -5.75 0.94
C VAL A 166 -4.14 -6.30 -0.18
N VAL A 167 -3.82 -5.91 -1.40
CA VAL A 167 -4.42 -6.45 -2.63
C VAL A 167 -3.37 -7.25 -3.38
N ARG A 168 -3.75 -8.41 -3.92
CA ARG A 168 -2.86 -9.27 -4.68
C ARG A 168 -3.03 -9.05 -6.19
N ILE A 169 -1.89 -9.13 -6.90
CA ILE A 169 -1.83 -9.10 -8.35
C ILE A 169 -1.00 -10.28 -8.84
N PRO A 170 -1.58 -11.20 -9.66
CA PRO A 170 -0.84 -12.34 -10.16
C PRO A 170 0.34 -11.90 -11.03
N SER A 171 1.52 -12.47 -10.78
CA SER A 171 2.72 -12.24 -11.57
C SER A 171 2.80 -13.22 -12.73
N PRO A 172 3.03 -12.77 -13.97
CA PRO A 172 3.14 -13.67 -15.10
C PRO A 172 4.52 -14.34 -15.15
N PRO A 173 4.63 -15.58 -15.65
CA PRO A 173 5.92 -16.24 -15.84
C PRO A 173 6.70 -15.62 -16.99
N GLU A 174 8.02 -15.72 -16.96
CA GLU A 174 8.86 -15.35 -18.10
C GLU A 174 8.64 -16.31 -19.27
N GLN A 175 8.53 -15.78 -20.50
CA GLN A 175 8.46 -16.59 -21.71
C GLN A 175 9.83 -17.18 -22.06
N GLY A 176 9.94 -18.48 -22.05
CA GLY A 176 11.13 -19.19 -22.50
C GLY A 176 11.95 -19.88 -21.42
N GLY A 177 11.52 -19.79 -20.18
CA GLY A 177 12.14 -20.49 -19.03
C GLY A 177 11.97 -22.02 -19.02
N GLY A 178 11.26 -22.58 -19.98
CA GLY A 178 11.19 -24.04 -20.20
C GLY A 178 10.08 -24.74 -19.42
N GLY A 179 9.34 -24.06 -18.57
CA GLY A 179 8.15 -24.56 -17.85
C GLY A 179 6.90 -23.79 -18.26
N GLY A 180 5.75 -24.46 -18.31
CA GLY A 180 4.47 -23.77 -18.40
C GLY A 180 4.09 -23.14 -17.06
N TYR A 181 3.20 -22.16 -17.08
CA TYR A 181 2.63 -21.63 -15.86
C TYR A 181 1.71 -22.67 -15.17
N PRO A 182 1.81 -22.92 -13.84
CA PRO A 182 2.82 -22.42 -12.90
C PRO A 182 4.15 -23.17 -13.01
N ASP A 183 5.26 -22.45 -13.01
CA ASP A 183 6.61 -23.03 -12.97
C ASP A 183 7.28 -22.73 -11.63
N GLU A 184 7.48 -23.76 -10.81
CA GLU A 184 8.09 -23.63 -9.47
C GLU A 184 9.53 -23.09 -9.49
N ASN A 185 10.23 -23.28 -10.62
CA ASN A 185 11.60 -22.82 -10.80
C ASN A 185 11.71 -21.72 -11.88
N GLY A 186 10.58 -21.23 -12.35
CA GLY A 186 10.51 -20.21 -13.39
C GLY A 186 10.77 -18.82 -12.80
N TRP A 187 11.19 -17.93 -13.70
CA TRP A 187 11.28 -16.52 -13.40
C TRP A 187 9.90 -15.88 -13.60
N TYR A 188 9.57 -14.92 -12.73
CA TYR A 188 8.30 -14.21 -12.76
C TYR A 188 8.54 -12.74 -13.05
N LEU A 189 7.68 -12.18 -13.89
CA LEU A 189 7.71 -10.79 -14.30
C LEU A 189 6.84 -9.97 -13.32
N THR A 190 6.92 -8.66 -13.40
CA THR A 190 6.34 -7.78 -12.39
C THR A 190 5.30 -6.83 -12.97
N TYR A 191 4.13 -6.75 -12.32
CA TYR A 191 3.15 -5.69 -12.53
C TYR A 191 3.23 -4.59 -11.45
N THR A 192 3.94 -4.83 -10.35
CA THR A 192 4.10 -3.85 -9.28
C THR A 192 5.15 -2.78 -9.61
N ASN A 193 6.07 -3.08 -10.55
CA ASN A 193 7.07 -2.13 -11.04
C ASN A 193 6.47 -1.09 -12.01
N SER A 194 5.32 -0.55 -11.64
CA SER A 194 4.56 0.48 -12.35
C SER A 194 4.90 1.87 -11.80
N VAL A 195 4.54 2.93 -12.52
CA VAL A 195 4.80 4.30 -12.07
C VAL A 195 3.59 5.20 -12.24
N PHE A 196 3.30 6.02 -11.21
CA PHE A 196 2.32 7.08 -11.31
C PHE A 196 2.92 8.33 -11.96
N VAL A 197 2.21 8.87 -12.94
CA VAL A 197 2.52 10.16 -13.56
C VAL A 197 1.24 10.99 -13.52
N ASN A 198 1.06 11.80 -12.50
CA ASN A 198 -0.18 12.52 -12.20
C ASN A 198 -1.37 11.54 -12.12
N ASN A 199 -2.41 11.73 -12.94
CA ASN A 199 -3.60 10.87 -13.03
C ASN A 199 -3.45 9.68 -14.00
N THR A 200 -2.22 9.33 -14.37
CA THR A 200 -1.90 8.19 -15.24
C THR A 200 -1.03 7.20 -14.50
N LEU A 201 -1.32 5.91 -14.63
CA LEU A 201 -0.47 4.82 -14.22
C LEU A 201 0.14 4.18 -15.46
N LEU A 202 1.47 4.14 -15.54
CA LEU A 202 2.21 3.36 -16.54
C LEU A 202 2.45 1.97 -15.97
N LEU A 203 1.86 0.95 -16.59
CA LEU A 203 1.88 -0.44 -16.16
C LEU A 203 2.80 -1.26 -17.07
N PRO A 204 3.81 -1.98 -16.56
CA PRO A 204 4.52 -2.95 -17.38
C PRO A 204 3.55 -4.01 -17.91
N THR A 205 3.65 -4.32 -19.18
CA THR A 205 2.87 -5.38 -19.84
C THR A 205 3.79 -6.30 -20.64
N TYR A 206 3.33 -7.54 -20.88
CA TYR A 206 4.12 -8.61 -21.45
C TYR A 206 3.31 -9.47 -22.42
N TYR A 207 2.21 -10.09 -21.96
CA TYR A 207 1.34 -10.92 -22.82
C TYR A 207 -0.12 -10.68 -22.48
N THR A 208 -0.92 -10.53 -23.50
CA THR A 208 -2.35 -10.20 -23.40
C THR A 208 -3.13 -11.12 -22.44
N GLU A 209 -2.75 -12.38 -22.32
CA GLU A 209 -3.40 -13.36 -21.46
C GLU A 209 -3.37 -12.93 -19.98
N TYR A 210 -2.21 -12.47 -19.51
CA TYR A 210 -2.01 -12.05 -18.11
C TYR A 210 -2.25 -10.55 -17.92
N ASP A 211 -1.85 -9.73 -18.90
CA ASP A 211 -1.97 -8.27 -18.87
C ASP A 211 -3.39 -7.81 -18.67
N THR A 212 -4.37 -8.51 -19.27
CA THR A 212 -5.79 -8.20 -19.12
C THR A 212 -6.24 -8.22 -17.66
N THR A 213 -5.74 -9.18 -16.88
CA THR A 213 -6.04 -9.28 -15.45
C THR A 213 -5.40 -8.14 -14.69
N ALA A 214 -4.14 -7.82 -14.96
CA ALA A 214 -3.43 -6.72 -14.29
C ALA A 214 -4.08 -5.37 -14.58
N LEU A 215 -4.41 -5.10 -15.85
CA LEU A 215 -5.12 -3.87 -16.26
C LEU A 215 -6.46 -3.73 -15.55
N ARG A 216 -7.22 -4.84 -15.42
CA ARG A 216 -8.51 -4.83 -14.71
C ARG A 216 -8.31 -4.52 -13.22
N ILE A 217 -7.36 -5.20 -12.54
CA ILE A 217 -7.09 -4.98 -11.11
C ILE A 217 -6.74 -3.52 -10.85
N TYR A 218 -5.80 -2.95 -11.61
CA TYR A 218 -5.44 -1.54 -11.44
C TYR A 218 -6.60 -0.59 -11.75
N SER A 219 -7.43 -0.87 -12.76
CA SER A 219 -8.58 -0.04 -13.09
C SER A 219 -9.68 -0.08 -12.03
N GLU A 220 -9.86 -1.21 -11.36
CA GLU A 220 -10.80 -1.38 -10.24
C GLU A 220 -10.30 -0.69 -8.96
N LEU A 221 -8.98 -0.74 -8.70
CA LEU A 221 -8.36 -0.11 -7.52
C LEU A 221 -8.20 1.39 -7.66
N LEU A 222 -8.09 1.89 -8.88
CA LEU A 222 -7.78 3.29 -9.20
C LEU A 222 -8.86 3.89 -10.13
N PRO A 223 -10.11 4.06 -9.64
CA PRO A 223 -11.18 4.64 -10.45
C PRO A 223 -10.77 6.01 -11.01
N GLY A 224 -11.01 6.20 -12.31
CA GLY A 224 -10.72 7.45 -13.01
C GLY A 224 -9.25 7.64 -13.43
N TYR A 225 -8.32 6.86 -12.94
CA TYR A 225 -6.95 6.88 -13.45
C TYR A 225 -6.86 6.31 -14.87
N ASN A 226 -5.98 6.89 -15.66
CA ASN A 226 -5.66 6.37 -16.99
C ASN A 226 -4.57 5.28 -16.84
N VAL A 227 -4.95 4.01 -16.88
CA VAL A 227 -4.00 2.88 -16.80
C VAL A 227 -3.50 2.56 -18.20
N VAL A 228 -2.21 2.78 -18.44
CA VAL A 228 -1.56 2.61 -19.74
C VAL A 228 -0.55 1.47 -19.67
N GLY A 229 -0.78 0.40 -20.45
CA GLY A 229 0.17 -0.69 -20.60
C GLY A 229 1.37 -0.27 -21.46
N ILE A 230 2.57 -0.59 -20.99
CA ILE A 230 3.84 -0.40 -21.70
C ILE A 230 4.49 -1.76 -21.89
N ASP A 231 4.66 -2.18 -23.14
CA ASP A 231 5.31 -3.45 -23.50
C ASP A 231 6.78 -3.44 -23.05
N CYS A 232 7.11 -4.30 -22.08
CA CYS A 232 8.41 -4.38 -21.44
C CYS A 232 9.24 -5.59 -21.88
N ASP A 233 8.72 -6.49 -22.72
CA ASP A 233 9.43 -7.67 -23.22
C ASP A 233 9.60 -7.70 -24.74
N ASN A 234 9.43 -6.59 -25.41
CA ASN A 234 9.50 -6.43 -26.84
C ASN A 234 10.81 -6.98 -27.42
N ASN A 235 10.70 -7.76 -28.50
CA ASN A 235 11.81 -8.44 -29.17
C ASN A 235 12.98 -7.50 -29.53
N GLY A 236 14.12 -7.73 -28.90
CA GLY A 236 15.41 -7.08 -29.19
C GLY A 236 15.75 -5.85 -28.34
N GLN A 237 14.82 -5.32 -27.55
CA GLN A 237 15.03 -4.21 -26.61
C GLN A 237 14.12 -4.34 -25.37
N ALA A 238 14.08 -5.53 -24.77
CA ALA A 238 13.25 -5.79 -23.60
C ALA A 238 13.73 -4.99 -22.39
N ILE A 239 12.90 -4.11 -21.85
CA ILE A 239 13.17 -3.36 -20.63
C ILE A 239 13.44 -4.32 -19.48
N ILE A 240 12.61 -5.36 -19.36
CA ILE A 240 12.69 -6.35 -18.27
C ILE A 240 13.96 -7.20 -18.29
N SER A 241 14.72 -7.21 -19.37
CA SER A 241 15.92 -8.05 -19.53
C SER A 241 17.04 -7.80 -18.52
N GLN A 242 16.94 -6.71 -17.77
CA GLN A 242 17.88 -6.34 -16.71
C GLN A 242 17.26 -6.41 -15.32
N SER A 243 16.25 -7.27 -15.14
CA SER A 243 15.55 -7.50 -13.87
C SER A 243 14.86 -6.25 -13.32
N GLY A 244 14.27 -5.42 -14.20
CA GLY A 244 13.51 -4.23 -13.84
C GLY A 244 12.58 -3.80 -14.97
N ALA A 245 11.51 -3.09 -14.64
CA ALA A 245 10.56 -2.60 -15.62
C ALA A 245 10.48 -1.05 -15.62
N ILE A 246 9.30 -0.46 -15.68
CA ILE A 246 9.13 0.97 -15.89
C ILE A 246 9.63 1.80 -14.70
N HIS A 247 9.34 1.38 -13.47
CA HIS A 247 9.75 2.10 -12.27
C HIS A 247 11.28 2.16 -12.16
N CYS A 248 11.96 1.06 -12.48
CA CYS A 248 13.42 0.94 -12.42
C CYS A 248 14.18 1.85 -13.40
N ILE A 249 13.53 2.36 -14.44
CA ILE A 249 14.17 3.22 -15.48
C ILE A 249 13.60 4.64 -15.46
N THR A 250 12.83 5.01 -14.46
CA THR A 250 12.19 6.33 -14.37
C THR A 250 12.54 7.02 -13.06
N HIS A 251 12.52 8.34 -13.11
CA HIS A 251 12.55 9.20 -11.94
C HIS A 251 11.33 10.10 -11.93
N THR A 252 10.65 10.19 -10.78
CA THR A 252 9.54 11.12 -10.62
C THR A 252 10.03 12.44 -10.04
N VAL A 253 9.49 13.53 -10.56
CA VAL A 253 9.78 14.89 -10.08
C VAL A 253 8.53 15.43 -9.40
N GLY A 254 8.64 15.80 -8.13
CA GLY A 254 7.54 16.40 -7.38
C GLY A 254 7.13 17.76 -7.95
N VAL A 255 5.85 18.07 -7.83
CA VAL A 255 5.31 19.37 -8.24
C VAL A 255 5.87 20.49 -7.36
N GLU A 256 5.92 21.70 -7.92
CA GLU A 256 6.23 22.91 -7.16
C GLU A 256 5.04 23.30 -6.28
N ASP A 257 5.31 23.72 -5.03
CA ASP A 257 4.31 24.10 -4.05
C ASP A 257 3.16 23.07 -3.95
N PRO A 258 3.40 21.85 -3.43
CA PRO A 258 2.40 20.80 -3.43
C PRO A 258 1.21 21.17 -2.55
N LEU A 259 -0.01 21.03 -3.09
CA LEU A 259 -1.23 20.99 -2.31
C LEU A 259 -1.46 19.54 -1.88
N MET A 260 -1.27 19.28 -0.59
CA MET A 260 -1.40 17.95 -0.01
C MET A 260 -2.84 17.71 0.43
N ILE A 261 -3.44 16.62 -0.03
CA ILE A 261 -4.73 16.12 0.44
C ILE A 261 -4.53 14.64 0.77
N SER A 262 -4.72 14.26 2.02
CA SER A 262 -4.59 12.88 2.49
C SER A 262 -5.82 12.49 3.30
N HIS A 263 -6.44 11.38 2.94
CA HIS A 263 -7.69 10.92 3.51
C HIS A 263 -7.71 9.39 3.57
N LEU A 264 -8.11 8.84 4.70
CA LEU A 264 -8.41 7.42 4.83
C LEU A 264 -9.83 7.18 4.31
N PRO A 265 -10.01 6.40 3.24
CA PRO A 265 -11.34 6.13 2.70
C PRO A 265 -12.29 5.54 3.76
N LEU A 266 -13.54 5.98 3.73
CA LEU A 266 -14.56 5.48 4.65
C LEU A 266 -14.84 4.00 4.36
N PRO A 267 -14.91 3.16 5.40
CA PRO A 267 -15.32 1.77 5.26
C PRO A 267 -16.83 1.67 5.03
N ASP A 268 -17.27 0.52 4.54
CA ASP A 268 -18.69 0.15 4.54
C ASP A 268 -19.29 0.28 5.93
N THR A 269 -20.57 0.64 6.02
CA THR A 269 -21.24 0.94 7.28
C THR A 269 -22.65 0.38 7.37
N GLU A 270 -23.06 -0.05 8.57
CA GLU A 270 -24.45 -0.43 8.87
C GLU A 270 -25.35 0.79 9.23
N SER A 271 -24.72 1.94 9.50
CA SER A 271 -25.45 3.13 9.94
C SER A 271 -26.26 3.74 8.82
N THR A 272 -27.58 3.79 9.00
CA THR A 272 -28.55 4.40 8.07
C THR A 272 -29.16 5.69 8.60
N ASP A 273 -28.84 6.07 9.85
CA ASP A 273 -29.50 7.16 10.57
C ASP A 273 -28.53 8.25 11.07
N THR A 274 -27.22 8.02 10.97
CA THR A 274 -26.20 8.99 11.34
C THR A 274 -25.39 9.44 10.11
N PRO A 275 -24.97 10.72 10.04
CA PRO A 275 -24.07 11.19 8.99
C PRO A 275 -22.72 10.44 9.02
N TYR A 276 -22.06 10.40 7.87
CA TYR A 276 -20.74 9.78 7.71
C TYR A 276 -19.66 10.86 7.70
N THR A 277 -18.85 10.88 8.75
CA THR A 277 -17.81 11.92 8.92
C THR A 277 -16.60 11.61 8.04
N VAL A 278 -16.27 12.53 7.16
CA VAL A 278 -15.06 12.52 6.35
C VAL A 278 -14.04 13.44 7.01
N GLU A 279 -12.88 12.91 7.37
CA GLU A 279 -11.74 13.65 7.90
C GLU A 279 -10.60 13.60 6.89
N SER A 280 -9.90 14.72 6.68
CA SER A 280 -8.80 14.81 5.73
C SER A 280 -7.73 15.77 6.23
N TYR A 281 -6.47 15.38 6.05
CA TYR A 281 -5.34 16.29 6.14
C TYR A 281 -5.22 17.06 4.83
N ILE A 282 -5.28 18.40 4.91
CA ILE A 282 -5.17 19.28 3.74
C ILE A 282 -4.19 20.40 4.09
N SER A 283 -3.10 20.51 3.33
CA SER A 283 -2.05 21.47 3.61
C SER A 283 -1.43 22.05 2.35
N HIS A 284 -1.09 23.33 2.42
CA HIS A 284 -0.30 24.04 1.42
C HIS A 284 0.49 25.16 2.11
N ARG A 285 1.70 25.50 1.63
CA ARG A 285 2.56 26.51 2.22
C ARG A 285 1.93 27.92 2.33
N SER A 286 1.00 28.25 1.43
CA SER A 286 0.25 29.53 1.48
C SER A 286 -0.98 29.50 2.38
N GLY A 287 -1.30 28.38 3.01
CA GLY A 287 -2.58 28.12 3.65
C GLY A 287 -3.66 27.63 2.68
N ILE A 288 -4.78 27.18 3.25
CA ILE A 288 -5.95 26.69 2.52
C ILE A 288 -7.05 27.74 2.57
N GLU A 289 -7.56 28.13 1.40
CA GLU A 289 -8.68 29.07 1.25
C GLU A 289 -10.02 28.35 1.39
N THR A 290 -10.20 27.23 0.66
CA THR A 290 -11.41 26.40 0.74
C THR A 290 -11.06 24.91 0.63
N ALA A 291 -11.85 24.10 1.33
CA ALA A 291 -11.89 22.67 1.14
C ALA A 291 -13.35 22.24 0.96
N THR A 292 -13.62 21.41 -0.05
CA THR A 292 -14.97 21.01 -0.42
C THR A 292 -15.01 19.51 -0.63
N MET A 293 -15.93 18.84 0.03
CA MET A 293 -16.24 17.45 -0.21
C MET A 293 -17.42 17.37 -1.17
N TYR A 294 -17.28 16.56 -2.23
CA TYR A 294 -18.34 16.24 -3.18
C TYR A 294 -18.78 14.81 -2.96
N TRP A 295 -20.09 14.56 -2.97
CA TRP A 295 -20.65 13.22 -2.81
C TRP A 295 -21.87 12.98 -3.72
N SER A 296 -22.11 11.71 -4.05
CA SER A 296 -23.23 11.26 -4.88
C SER A 296 -23.60 9.81 -4.55
N THR A 297 -24.79 9.38 -4.96
CA THR A 297 -25.20 7.96 -4.99
C THR A 297 -25.05 7.32 -6.36
N SER A 298 -24.36 8.02 -7.28
CA SER A 298 -24.00 7.54 -8.60
C SER A 298 -22.57 7.97 -8.94
N PRO A 299 -21.74 7.10 -9.52
CA PRO A 299 -20.34 7.43 -9.85
C PRO A 299 -20.22 8.55 -10.91
N GLU A 300 -21.28 8.81 -11.65
CA GLU A 300 -21.33 9.85 -12.71
C GLU A 300 -21.98 11.14 -12.21
N GLY A 301 -22.38 11.22 -10.93
CA GLY A 301 -23.12 12.33 -10.35
C GLY A 301 -24.63 12.25 -10.61
N PRO A 302 -25.38 13.34 -10.44
CA PRO A 302 -24.89 14.67 -10.08
C PRO A 302 -24.25 14.71 -8.69
N TRP A 303 -23.21 15.53 -8.53
CA TRP A 303 -22.46 15.68 -7.29
C TRP A 303 -23.11 16.75 -6.40
N ASN A 304 -23.41 16.38 -5.15
CA ASN A 304 -23.69 17.32 -4.09
C ASN A 304 -22.36 17.79 -3.51
N PHE A 305 -22.33 18.98 -2.91
CA PHE A 305 -21.11 19.48 -2.27
C PHE A 305 -21.37 19.96 -0.86
N ILE A 306 -20.35 19.85 0.00
CA ILE A 306 -20.35 20.32 1.38
C ILE A 306 -18.98 20.96 1.65
N PHE A 307 -18.99 22.21 2.11
CA PHE A 307 -17.75 22.83 2.57
C PHE A 307 -17.24 22.12 3.82
N MET A 308 -15.98 21.74 3.77
CA MET A 308 -15.30 21.19 4.92
C MET A 308 -14.91 22.30 5.89
N ASN A 309 -14.85 21.99 7.17
CA ASN A 309 -14.44 22.92 8.21
C ASN A 309 -13.11 22.45 8.83
N PRO A 310 -12.19 23.35 9.18
CA PRO A 310 -11.01 22.95 9.92
C PRO A 310 -11.41 22.42 11.29
N LEU A 311 -10.76 21.35 11.73
CA LEU A 311 -10.92 20.83 13.09
C LEU A 311 -10.39 21.83 14.12
N ALA A 312 -11.08 21.94 15.25
CA ALA A 312 -10.72 22.89 16.29
C ALA A 312 -9.28 22.67 16.79
N GLY A 313 -8.43 23.68 16.60
CA GLY A 313 -7.03 23.63 17.03
C GLY A 313 -6.05 23.10 15.97
N SER A 314 -6.53 22.70 14.81
CA SER A 314 -5.70 22.32 13.66
C SER A 314 -5.80 23.33 12.53
N THR A 315 -4.72 23.49 11.78
CA THR A 315 -4.68 24.28 10.55
C THR A 315 -4.70 23.40 9.29
N SER A 316 -4.59 22.08 9.48
CA SER A 316 -4.43 21.12 8.38
C SER A 316 -5.45 19.98 8.40
N ASP A 317 -6.12 19.74 9.54
CA ASP A 317 -7.16 18.71 9.61
C ASP A 317 -8.53 19.33 9.36
N TRP A 318 -9.25 18.75 8.40
CA TRP A 318 -10.54 19.23 7.90
C TRP A 318 -11.59 18.15 8.01
N THR A 319 -12.84 18.52 8.23
CA THR A 319 -13.94 17.58 8.38
C THR A 319 -15.21 18.08 7.68
N ALA A 320 -16.01 17.11 7.18
CA ALA A 320 -17.38 17.32 6.72
C ALA A 320 -18.19 16.03 6.88
N ASP A 321 -19.51 16.18 6.96
CA ASP A 321 -20.43 15.05 7.16
C ASP A 321 -21.28 14.80 5.91
N ILE A 322 -21.16 13.61 5.30
CA ILE A 322 -22.10 13.14 4.28
C ILE A 322 -23.40 12.78 4.98
N PRO A 323 -24.56 13.27 4.52
CA PRO A 323 -25.85 12.91 5.12
C PRO A 323 -26.10 11.40 5.08
N ALA A 324 -26.74 10.88 6.13
CA ALA A 324 -27.15 9.47 6.20
C ALA A 324 -27.92 9.04 4.95
N GLN A 325 -27.67 7.82 4.51
CA GLN A 325 -28.30 7.22 3.33
C GLN A 325 -29.08 5.96 3.73
N THR A 326 -29.97 5.53 2.85
CA THR A 326 -30.75 4.30 3.06
C THR A 326 -29.93 3.03 2.83
N GLU A 327 -30.31 1.95 3.48
CA GLU A 327 -29.73 0.62 3.24
C GLU A 327 -29.73 0.26 1.75
N GLY A 328 -28.64 -0.34 1.28
CA GLY A 328 -28.41 -0.72 -0.12
C GLY A 328 -27.89 0.41 -1.00
N THR A 329 -27.54 1.57 -0.42
CA THR A 329 -26.95 2.70 -1.19
C THR A 329 -25.43 2.57 -1.21
N THR A 330 -24.82 2.68 -2.38
CA THR A 330 -23.39 2.99 -2.52
C THR A 330 -23.19 4.50 -2.58
N VAL A 331 -22.33 5.02 -1.72
CA VAL A 331 -21.97 6.45 -1.69
C VAL A 331 -20.60 6.61 -2.35
N TYR A 332 -20.52 7.53 -3.29
CA TYR A 332 -19.29 7.96 -3.98
C TYR A 332 -18.92 9.35 -3.51
N TYR A 333 -17.63 9.63 -3.31
CA TYR A 333 -17.18 10.95 -2.87
C TYR A 333 -15.74 11.25 -3.25
N TYR A 334 -15.40 12.54 -3.30
CA TYR A 334 -14.04 13.04 -3.47
C TYR A 334 -13.87 14.39 -2.78
N ILE A 335 -12.63 14.82 -2.60
CA ILE A 335 -12.26 16.08 -1.96
C ILE A 335 -11.57 16.98 -2.97
N GLU A 336 -11.94 18.27 -2.97
CA GLU A 336 -11.26 19.34 -3.68
C GLU A 336 -10.83 20.42 -2.68
N ALA A 337 -9.63 20.93 -2.84
CA ALA A 337 -9.16 22.05 -2.04
C ALA A 337 -8.54 23.14 -2.93
N GLU A 338 -8.70 24.40 -2.48
CA GLU A 338 -8.04 25.55 -3.06
C GLU A 338 -7.13 26.19 -2.00
N ALA A 339 -5.86 26.34 -2.35
CA ALA A 339 -4.89 27.05 -1.53
C ALA A 339 -5.02 28.56 -1.69
N SER A 340 -4.57 29.35 -0.72
CA SER A 340 -4.59 30.81 -0.79
C SER A 340 -3.75 31.40 -1.93
N SER A 341 -2.88 30.59 -2.55
CA SER A 341 -2.19 30.93 -3.81
C SER A 341 -3.05 30.81 -5.06
N GLY A 342 -4.26 30.24 -4.95
CA GLY A 342 -5.14 29.91 -6.08
C GLY A 342 -4.85 28.54 -6.69
N LYS A 343 -3.95 27.74 -6.10
CA LYS A 343 -3.69 26.37 -6.54
C LYS A 343 -4.85 25.47 -6.13
N ILE A 344 -5.41 24.72 -7.08
CA ILE A 344 -6.50 23.76 -6.85
C ILE A 344 -5.96 22.34 -6.99
N GLY A 345 -6.39 21.44 -6.12
CA GLY A 345 -6.10 20.01 -6.15
C GLY A 345 -7.29 19.18 -5.75
N THR A 346 -7.35 17.97 -6.23
CA THR A 346 -8.38 16.98 -5.91
C THR A 346 -7.76 15.68 -5.39
N ARG A 347 -8.53 14.94 -4.57
CA ARG A 347 -8.19 13.58 -4.16
C ARG A 347 -9.46 12.71 -4.18
N PRO A 348 -9.48 11.55 -4.87
CA PRO A 348 -8.43 11.06 -5.76
C PRO A 348 -8.06 12.07 -6.84
N MET A 349 -6.80 12.02 -7.31
CA MET A 349 -6.27 13.02 -8.24
C MET A 349 -7.11 13.19 -9.53
N PRO A 350 -7.68 12.11 -10.14
CA PRO A 350 -8.50 12.23 -11.35
C PRO A 350 -9.94 12.65 -11.10
N ALA A 351 -10.33 13.06 -9.88
CA ALA A 351 -11.71 13.48 -9.60
C ALA A 351 -12.18 14.60 -10.58
N PRO A 352 -13.46 14.62 -10.95
CA PRO A 352 -14.56 13.76 -10.50
C PRO A 352 -14.65 12.38 -11.18
N ALA A 353 -13.78 12.05 -12.14
CA ALA A 353 -13.76 10.73 -12.77
C ALA A 353 -13.22 9.64 -11.81
N GLY A 354 -12.39 10.03 -10.84
CA GLY A 354 -11.94 9.23 -9.73
C GLY A 354 -12.65 9.60 -8.44
N TRP A 355 -12.95 8.62 -7.62
CA TRP A 355 -13.70 8.76 -6.36
C TRP A 355 -13.38 7.62 -5.41
N TRP A 356 -13.67 7.81 -4.13
CA TRP A 356 -13.81 6.74 -3.14
C TRP A 356 -15.27 6.35 -3.00
N SER A 357 -15.53 5.12 -2.55
CA SER A 357 -16.90 4.67 -2.28
C SER A 357 -16.99 3.79 -1.06
N PHE A 358 -18.15 3.77 -0.44
CA PHE A 358 -18.54 2.83 0.60
C PHE A 358 -20.01 2.43 0.46
N ASP A 359 -20.34 1.25 0.93
CA ASP A 359 -21.69 0.72 0.92
C ASP A 359 -22.40 0.98 2.27
N VAL A 360 -23.67 1.37 2.18
CA VAL A 360 -24.59 1.55 3.33
C VAL A 360 -25.55 0.38 3.40
N GLY A 361 -25.53 -0.37 4.49
CA GLY A 361 -26.43 -1.48 4.69
C GLY A 361 -25.88 -2.57 5.59
N ALA A 362 -26.62 -3.63 5.77
CA ALA A 362 -26.31 -4.68 6.70
C ALA A 362 -24.98 -5.39 6.34
N ILE A 363 -23.89 -4.96 6.96
CA ILE A 363 -22.74 -5.82 7.18
C ILE A 363 -23.21 -6.79 8.28
N THR A 364 -23.74 -7.94 7.89
CA THR A 364 -24.25 -8.88 8.89
C THR A 364 -23.09 -9.51 9.66
N SER A 365 -22.65 -8.82 10.70
CA SER A 365 -21.83 -9.38 11.76
C SER A 365 -22.70 -9.65 12.98
N VAL A 366 -22.76 -10.88 13.43
CA VAL A 366 -23.37 -11.20 14.73
C VAL A 366 -22.25 -11.09 15.75
N THR A 367 -22.17 -9.95 16.44
CA THR A 367 -21.30 -9.78 17.60
C THR A 367 -22.07 -10.23 18.85
N GLU A 368 -21.97 -11.49 19.21
CA GLU A 368 -22.38 -11.90 20.55
C GLU A 368 -21.22 -11.66 21.53
N ASN A 369 -21.44 -10.77 22.48
CA ASN A 369 -20.48 -10.45 23.53
C ASN A 369 -20.57 -11.55 24.63
N ASN A 370 -19.75 -12.59 24.50
CA ASN A 370 -19.69 -13.69 25.45
C ASN A 370 -18.37 -13.74 26.19
N GLY A 371 -18.35 -13.17 27.38
CA GLY A 371 -17.41 -13.55 28.45
C GLY A 371 -15.94 -13.27 28.21
N GLY A 372 -15.52 -12.00 28.11
CA GLY A 372 -14.09 -11.65 28.19
C GLY A 372 -13.29 -11.84 26.89
N VAL A 373 -13.97 -11.82 25.77
CA VAL A 373 -13.34 -11.87 24.44
C VAL A 373 -13.81 -10.67 23.64
N HIS A 374 -12.86 -9.84 23.18
CA HIS A 374 -13.12 -8.70 22.33
C HIS A 374 -12.55 -8.94 20.93
N PHE A 375 -13.38 -8.72 19.91
CA PHE A 375 -13.04 -8.93 18.51
C PHE A 375 -13.21 -7.64 17.72
N PRO A 376 -12.14 -6.95 17.39
CA PRO A 376 -12.20 -5.98 16.32
C PRO A 376 -12.58 -6.67 15.00
N ALA A 377 -13.15 -5.92 14.05
CA ALA A 377 -13.52 -6.47 12.76
C ALA A 377 -12.30 -7.07 12.04
N ALA A 378 -12.50 -8.19 11.35
CA ALA A 378 -11.49 -8.73 10.46
C ALA A 378 -11.28 -7.78 9.26
N PHE A 379 -10.02 -7.59 8.85
CA PHE A 379 -9.68 -6.66 7.79
C PHE A 379 -8.51 -7.19 6.93
N PRO A 380 -8.44 -6.82 5.63
CA PRO A 380 -9.53 -6.16 4.88
C PRO A 380 -10.78 -7.05 4.80
N ASN A 381 -11.93 -6.43 4.73
CA ASN A 381 -13.20 -7.09 4.45
C ASN A 381 -14.05 -6.16 3.55
N PRO A 382 -14.25 -6.48 2.27
CA PRO A 382 -14.00 -7.79 1.62
C PRO A 382 -12.53 -8.17 1.47
N ALA A 383 -12.27 -9.46 1.73
CA ALA A 383 -10.96 -10.07 1.59
C ALA A 383 -10.64 -10.35 0.11
N SER A 384 -9.48 -9.89 -0.36
CA SER A 384 -8.98 -10.19 -1.71
C SER A 384 -7.68 -10.99 -1.71
N ALA A 385 -6.97 -10.99 -0.58
CA ALA A 385 -5.70 -11.67 -0.43
C ALA A 385 -5.53 -12.23 0.98
N ILE A 386 -4.80 -11.54 1.85
CA ILE A 386 -4.63 -11.89 3.26
C ILE A 386 -5.59 -11.04 4.09
N THR A 387 -6.30 -11.68 5.01
CA THR A 387 -7.17 -11.01 5.97
C THR A 387 -6.68 -11.26 7.39
N CYS A 388 -6.50 -10.21 8.15
CA CYS A 388 -6.19 -10.23 9.57
C CYS A 388 -7.48 -10.39 10.38
N VAL A 389 -7.46 -11.30 11.34
CA VAL A 389 -8.52 -11.51 12.33
C VAL A 389 -7.95 -11.14 13.71
N PRO A 390 -8.14 -9.90 14.15
CA PRO A 390 -7.64 -9.47 15.46
C PRO A 390 -8.50 -10.06 16.57
N LEU A 391 -7.85 -10.40 17.68
CA LEU A 391 -8.49 -11.03 18.85
C LEU A 391 -7.88 -10.47 20.12
N GLU A 392 -8.70 -10.10 21.09
CA GLU A 392 -8.27 -9.73 22.42
C GLU A 392 -9.01 -10.59 23.46
N MET A 393 -8.26 -11.29 24.30
CA MET A 393 -8.80 -12.21 25.30
C MET A 393 -8.40 -11.79 26.72
N ASP A 394 -9.35 -11.78 27.64
CA ASP A 394 -9.07 -11.49 29.05
C ASP A 394 -8.24 -12.62 29.71
N THR A 395 -8.46 -13.84 29.29
CA THR A 395 -7.78 -15.04 29.82
C THR A 395 -7.39 -15.99 28.70
N SER A 396 -6.27 -16.66 28.87
CA SER A 396 -5.83 -17.69 27.92
C SER A 396 -6.78 -18.87 27.89
N SER A 397 -7.17 -19.35 26.72
CA SER A 397 -8.10 -20.47 26.51
C SER A 397 -7.70 -21.34 25.33
N GLU A 398 -8.04 -22.62 25.38
CA GLU A 398 -7.86 -23.54 24.25
C GLU A 398 -9.08 -23.46 23.31
N GLY A 399 -8.85 -23.48 21.99
CA GLY A 399 -9.94 -23.33 21.04
C GLY A 399 -9.56 -23.57 19.60
N THR A 400 -10.51 -23.22 18.71
CA THR A 400 -10.34 -23.31 17.25
C THR A 400 -10.96 -22.08 16.58
N LEU A 401 -10.20 -21.42 15.73
CA LEU A 401 -10.68 -20.37 14.84
C LEU A 401 -10.82 -20.97 13.44
N SER A 402 -11.99 -20.95 12.85
CA SER A 402 -12.30 -21.64 11.60
C SER A 402 -13.08 -20.74 10.65
N LEU A 403 -12.92 -21.00 9.33
CA LEU A 403 -13.68 -20.37 8.26
C LEU A 403 -14.75 -21.31 7.73
N TYR A 404 -16.00 -20.81 7.59
CA TYR A 404 -17.15 -21.54 7.08
C TYR A 404 -17.72 -20.85 5.85
N ASN A 405 -18.13 -21.62 4.84
CA ASN A 405 -18.83 -21.08 3.67
C ASN A 405 -20.32 -20.81 3.96
N ALA A 406 -21.02 -20.24 2.98
CA ALA A 406 -22.44 -19.89 3.08
C ALA A 406 -23.38 -21.10 3.35
N TRP A 407 -22.90 -22.32 3.12
CA TRP A 407 -23.65 -23.56 3.40
C TRP A 407 -23.36 -24.15 4.80
N GLY A 408 -22.56 -23.43 5.62
CA GLY A 408 -22.17 -23.90 6.95
C GLY A 408 -21.12 -25.01 6.95
N GLN A 409 -20.43 -25.23 5.85
CA GLN A 409 -19.31 -26.17 5.77
C GLN A 409 -18.03 -25.47 6.20
N ARG A 410 -17.27 -26.07 7.12
CA ARG A 410 -15.95 -25.59 7.47
C ARG A 410 -14.99 -25.84 6.31
N VAL A 411 -14.44 -24.76 5.77
CA VAL A 411 -13.54 -24.78 4.60
C VAL A 411 -12.09 -24.58 4.99
N ASP A 412 -11.84 -23.99 6.18
CA ASP A 412 -10.48 -23.78 6.68
C ASP A 412 -10.42 -23.77 8.21
N VAL A 413 -9.23 -24.01 8.79
CA VAL A 413 -8.90 -23.86 10.20
C VAL A 413 -7.75 -22.87 10.32
N LEU A 414 -8.07 -21.64 10.70
CA LEU A 414 -7.13 -20.53 10.78
C LEU A 414 -6.16 -20.66 11.95
N HIS A 415 -6.64 -21.21 13.07
CA HIS A 415 -5.82 -21.55 14.23
C HIS A 415 -6.49 -22.62 15.07
N GLN A 416 -5.70 -23.52 15.65
CA GLN A 416 -6.15 -24.52 16.62
C GLN A 416 -5.12 -24.68 17.72
N GLY A 417 -5.54 -24.52 18.97
CA GLY A 417 -4.69 -24.65 20.16
C GLY A 417 -4.96 -23.55 21.17
N GLN A 418 -3.89 -23.10 21.84
CA GLN A 418 -3.95 -22.11 22.90
C GLN A 418 -4.06 -20.68 22.30
N PHE A 419 -5.12 -19.97 22.67
CA PHE A 419 -5.25 -18.54 22.46
C PHE A 419 -4.71 -17.81 23.70
N PRO A 420 -3.67 -16.95 23.59
CA PRO A 420 -3.09 -16.28 24.75
C PRO A 420 -4.02 -15.17 25.28
N ALA A 421 -3.86 -14.80 26.55
CA ALA A 421 -4.48 -13.57 27.07
C ALA A 421 -3.81 -12.34 26.43
N GLY A 422 -4.61 -11.26 26.24
CA GLY A 422 -4.20 -10.03 25.57
C GLY A 422 -4.51 -10.05 24.08
N LYS A 423 -3.84 -9.17 23.33
CA LYS A 423 -4.05 -8.98 21.89
C LYS A 423 -3.26 -9.99 21.07
N SER A 424 -3.93 -10.61 20.12
CA SER A 424 -3.32 -11.50 19.12
C SER A 424 -3.95 -11.26 17.76
N LYS A 425 -3.23 -11.68 16.69
CA LYS A 425 -3.70 -11.56 15.31
C LYS A 425 -3.56 -12.92 14.64
N TYR A 426 -4.59 -13.32 13.92
CA TYR A 426 -4.61 -14.52 13.10
C TYR A 426 -4.85 -14.11 11.66
N PHE A 427 -4.36 -14.90 10.71
CA PHE A 427 -4.44 -14.56 9.29
C PHE A 427 -5.03 -15.71 8.50
N PHE A 428 -5.76 -15.40 7.44
CA PHE A 428 -6.11 -16.37 6.44
C PHE A 428 -5.93 -15.80 5.03
N HIS A 429 -5.63 -16.69 4.09
CA HIS A 429 -5.53 -16.35 2.69
C HIS A 429 -6.90 -16.52 2.02
N ALA A 430 -7.38 -15.46 1.36
CA ALA A 430 -8.68 -15.50 0.68
C ALA A 430 -8.66 -16.38 -0.57
N GLN A 431 -7.52 -16.53 -1.19
CA GLN A 431 -7.30 -17.12 -2.50
C GLN A 431 -7.69 -18.60 -2.69
N PRO A 432 -7.52 -19.52 -1.73
CA PRO A 432 -8.02 -20.89 -1.94
C PRO A 432 -9.56 -20.96 -1.98
N HIS A 433 -10.25 -19.86 -1.68
CA HIS A 433 -11.68 -19.82 -1.47
C HIS A 433 -12.37 -19.09 -2.63
N ALA A 434 -13.51 -19.61 -3.08
CA ALA A 434 -14.31 -18.95 -4.11
C ALA A 434 -14.89 -17.62 -3.59
N ALA A 435 -15.05 -16.63 -4.49
CA ALA A 435 -15.70 -15.36 -4.13
C ALA A 435 -17.08 -15.60 -3.54
N GLY A 436 -17.41 -14.93 -2.43
CA GLY A 436 -18.66 -15.10 -1.73
C GLY A 436 -18.60 -14.77 -0.24
N ALA A 437 -19.71 -15.04 0.45
CA ALA A 437 -19.85 -14.82 1.88
C ALA A 437 -19.34 -16.02 2.69
N TYR A 438 -18.52 -15.72 3.68
CA TYR A 438 -17.98 -16.70 4.64
C TYR A 438 -18.23 -16.23 6.06
N VAL A 439 -18.10 -17.14 7.02
CA VAL A 439 -18.20 -16.85 8.46
C VAL A 439 -16.95 -17.36 9.15
N ILE A 440 -16.25 -16.48 9.83
CA ILE A 440 -15.18 -16.83 10.77
C ILE A 440 -15.87 -17.17 12.10
N LEU A 441 -15.56 -18.32 12.68
CA LEU A 441 -16.10 -18.77 13.96
C LEU A 441 -14.96 -19.10 14.92
N LEU A 442 -15.00 -18.51 16.12
CA LEU A 442 -14.16 -18.93 17.25
C LEU A 442 -14.96 -19.83 18.16
N GLU A 443 -14.41 -21.00 18.42
CA GLU A 443 -14.90 -21.95 19.41
C GLU A 443 -13.87 -22.07 20.53
N LEU A 444 -14.26 -21.78 21.78
CA LEU A 444 -13.45 -22.00 22.97
C LEU A 444 -14.06 -23.14 23.80
N ASN A 445 -13.23 -24.07 24.20
CA ASN A 445 -13.65 -25.25 24.99
C ASN A 445 -14.85 -26.00 24.35
N GLY A 446 -14.90 -26.07 23.02
CA GLY A 446 -15.96 -26.76 22.26
C GLY A 446 -17.27 -26.00 22.17
N LYS A 447 -17.30 -24.71 22.49
CA LYS A 447 -18.47 -23.84 22.32
C LYS A 447 -18.14 -22.68 21.42
N GLY A 448 -18.99 -22.37 20.45
CA GLY A 448 -18.92 -21.15 19.68
C GLY A 448 -19.11 -19.94 20.59
N VAL A 449 -18.13 -19.05 20.63
CA VAL A 449 -18.12 -17.86 21.49
C VAL A 449 -18.16 -16.56 20.66
N TRP A 450 -17.85 -16.65 19.38
CA TRP A 450 -17.89 -15.51 18.48
C TRP A 450 -17.92 -15.94 17.03
N SER A 451 -18.60 -15.15 16.21
CA SER A 451 -18.55 -15.30 14.75
C SER A 451 -18.59 -13.95 14.05
N GLN A 452 -17.95 -13.86 12.90
CA GLN A 452 -17.97 -12.69 12.04
C GLN A 452 -18.11 -13.10 10.58
N ARG A 453 -18.93 -12.38 9.82
CA ARG A 453 -19.01 -12.55 8.38
C ARG A 453 -17.82 -11.84 7.71
N VAL A 454 -17.23 -12.51 6.74
CA VAL A 454 -16.23 -11.96 5.84
C VAL A 454 -16.65 -12.22 4.40
N MET A 455 -16.47 -11.24 3.54
CA MET A 455 -16.69 -11.38 2.10
C MET A 455 -15.34 -11.66 1.43
N ILE A 456 -15.28 -12.66 0.56
CA ILE A 456 -14.13 -12.95 -0.30
C ILE A 456 -14.49 -12.51 -1.71
N ARG A 457 -13.61 -11.72 -2.33
CA ARG A 457 -13.74 -11.20 -3.72
C ARG A 457 -13.01 -12.07 -4.72
#